data_b2405d3a4692c6502d48fa2fe230f2c4
#
_entry.id   b2405d3a4692c6502d48fa2fe230f2c4
#
_cell.length_a   1.000
_cell.length_b   1.000
_cell.length_c   1.000
_cell.angle_alpha   90.00
_cell.angle_beta   90.00
_cell.angle_gamma   90.00
#
_symmetry.space_group_name_H-M   'P 1'
#
loop_
_entity.id
_entity.type
_entity.pdbx_description
1 polymer ?
#
loop_
_entity_poly.entity_id
_entity_poly.type
_entity_poly.pdbx_seq_one_letter_code
_entity_poly.pdbx_strand_id
1 'polypeptide(L)'
;MNENNLEYLQNTLKYLGFGDSLNADLKESIAHGPVGFKIQSPTKEMPDPAKRYEPEFGDKMTYVLSFSKSKETDMYFFNSYEATLKKADTKDLISQTFYINKGKGVTAKESYNLLSGRAVNKDVVLKSGEKANLWLKLDFTEHTPEKGYAIDPYGKNYGFSLKETVETFHILNMEKLGFKDQLLKSLERGNLHEVSFMKNGKEVTGFVTANPKFKTLDFYDRDLGEIYSKAVDRKEPVLKEEKEKEYALEGAIEPKVEEKKGRGR
;
A
#
# COMPACT_ATOMS: atom_id res chain seq x y z
N MET A 1 -21.85 -2.15 -28.46
CA MET A 1 -20.85 -2.14 -27.37
C MET A 1 -20.09 -0.83 -27.44
N ASN A 2 -19.98 -0.14 -26.32
CA ASN A 2 -19.24 1.14 -26.23
C ASN A 2 -17.74 0.84 -26.06
N GLU A 3 -16.97 1.05 -27.14
CA GLU A 3 -15.54 0.71 -27.17
C GLU A 3 -14.71 1.60 -26.21
N ASN A 4 -15.05 2.90 -26.11
CA ASN A 4 -14.38 3.81 -25.17
C ASN A 4 -14.58 3.38 -23.70
N ASN A 5 -15.77 2.88 -23.37
CA ASN A 5 -16.06 2.35 -22.04
C ASN A 5 -15.32 1.04 -21.77
N LEU A 6 -15.24 0.15 -22.77
CA LEU A 6 -14.45 -1.09 -22.66
C LEU A 6 -12.96 -0.76 -22.39
N GLU A 7 -12.37 0.13 -23.18
CA GLU A 7 -10.98 0.54 -22.99
C GLU A 7 -10.74 1.17 -21.61
N TYR A 8 -11.66 2.04 -21.16
CA TYR A 8 -11.59 2.63 -19.82
C TYR A 8 -11.61 1.55 -18.73
N LEU A 9 -12.46 0.54 -18.84
CA LEU A 9 -12.55 -0.56 -17.87
C LEU A 9 -11.29 -1.42 -17.89
N GLN A 10 -10.75 -1.76 -19.06
CA GLN A 10 -9.49 -2.51 -19.19
C GLN A 10 -8.32 -1.76 -18.54
N ASN A 11 -8.19 -0.45 -18.81
CA ASN A 11 -7.19 0.40 -18.18
C ASN A 11 -7.38 0.49 -16.66
N THR A 12 -8.64 0.53 -16.18
CA THR A 12 -8.96 0.50 -14.74
C THR A 12 -8.51 -0.81 -14.10
N LEU A 13 -8.78 -1.96 -14.73
CA LEU A 13 -8.34 -3.27 -14.22
C LEU A 13 -6.82 -3.34 -14.14
N LYS A 14 -6.13 -2.88 -15.18
CA LYS A 14 -4.67 -2.83 -15.21
C LYS A 14 -4.10 -1.95 -14.10
N TYR A 15 -4.63 -0.72 -13.95
CA TYR A 15 -4.22 0.22 -12.90
C TYR A 15 -4.44 -0.33 -11.49
N LEU A 16 -5.54 -1.04 -11.27
CA LEU A 16 -5.86 -1.68 -9.98
C LEU A 16 -5.08 -2.99 -9.73
N GLY A 17 -4.25 -3.43 -10.68
CA GLY A 17 -3.34 -4.57 -10.51
C GLY A 17 -3.94 -5.93 -10.83
N PHE A 18 -5.09 -5.98 -11.51
CA PHE A 18 -5.67 -7.23 -12.04
C PHE A 18 -5.00 -7.67 -13.35
N GLY A 19 -4.29 -6.75 -14.03
CA GLY A 19 -3.59 -7.01 -15.29
C GLY A 19 -4.53 -7.08 -16.48
N ASP A 20 -4.05 -7.70 -17.56
CA ASP A 20 -4.76 -7.78 -18.84
C ASP A 20 -5.45 -9.15 -19.07
N SER A 21 -5.26 -10.13 -18.19
CA SER A 21 -5.77 -11.51 -18.34
C SER A 21 -7.30 -11.60 -18.36
N LEU A 22 -7.99 -10.61 -17.78
CA LEU A 22 -9.46 -10.56 -17.71
C LEU A 22 -10.09 -9.80 -18.90
N ASN A 23 -9.29 -9.25 -19.83
CA ASN A 23 -9.79 -8.39 -20.89
C ASN A 23 -10.71 -9.12 -21.88
N ALA A 24 -10.46 -10.40 -22.15
CA ALA A 24 -11.29 -11.21 -23.03
C ALA A 24 -12.67 -11.47 -22.41
N ASP A 25 -12.71 -11.93 -21.17
CA ASP A 25 -13.94 -12.20 -20.41
C ASP A 25 -14.78 -10.94 -20.21
N LEU A 26 -14.10 -9.79 -19.97
CA LEU A 26 -14.74 -8.48 -19.85
C LEU A 26 -15.42 -8.08 -21.16
N LYS A 27 -14.73 -8.21 -22.30
CA LYS A 27 -15.24 -7.88 -23.61
C LYS A 27 -16.45 -8.77 -23.97
N GLU A 28 -16.35 -10.07 -23.75
CA GLU A 28 -17.42 -11.03 -24.00
C GLU A 28 -18.64 -10.74 -23.12
N SER A 29 -18.44 -10.53 -21.81
CA SER A 29 -19.55 -10.21 -20.90
C SER A 29 -20.28 -8.93 -21.30
N ILE A 30 -19.58 -7.88 -21.70
CA ILE A 30 -20.17 -6.62 -22.16
C ILE A 30 -20.93 -6.84 -23.47
N ALA A 31 -20.41 -7.65 -24.39
CA ALA A 31 -21.05 -7.92 -25.67
C ALA A 31 -22.42 -8.62 -25.53
N HIS A 32 -22.58 -9.49 -24.54
CA HIS A 32 -23.86 -10.13 -24.21
C HIS A 32 -24.90 -9.17 -23.61
N GLY A 33 -24.50 -8.00 -23.12
CA GLY A 33 -25.37 -6.90 -22.70
C GLY A 33 -26.16 -7.09 -21.41
N PRO A 34 -25.76 -7.93 -20.43
CA PRO A 34 -26.53 -8.16 -19.21
C PRO A 34 -26.63 -6.88 -18.34
N VAL A 35 -27.61 -6.86 -17.42
CA VAL A 35 -27.75 -5.74 -16.46
C VAL A 35 -26.57 -5.68 -15.50
N GLY A 36 -25.96 -6.81 -15.21
CA GLY A 36 -24.73 -6.92 -14.40
C GLY A 36 -24.10 -8.29 -14.56
N PHE A 37 -22.83 -8.38 -14.28
CA PHE A 37 -22.06 -9.62 -14.35
C PHE A 37 -20.91 -9.64 -13.37
N LYS A 38 -20.34 -10.82 -13.15
CA LYS A 38 -19.14 -11.02 -12.34
C LYS A 38 -18.08 -11.74 -13.17
N ILE A 39 -16.81 -11.37 -12.95
CA ILE A 39 -15.64 -12.05 -13.53
C ILE A 39 -14.80 -12.55 -12.38
N GLN A 40 -14.46 -13.84 -12.41
CA GLN A 40 -13.54 -14.43 -11.46
C GLN A 40 -12.12 -14.42 -12.03
N SER A 41 -11.17 -13.91 -11.26
CA SER A 41 -9.76 -13.97 -11.66
C SER A 41 -9.18 -15.37 -11.51
N PRO A 42 -8.17 -15.73 -12.29
CA PRO A 42 -7.30 -16.85 -11.95
C PRO A 42 -6.72 -16.69 -10.54
N THR A 43 -6.46 -17.81 -9.87
CA THR A 43 -5.76 -17.79 -8.57
C THR A 43 -4.37 -17.20 -8.76
N LYS A 44 -4.03 -16.22 -7.94
CA LYS A 44 -2.71 -15.58 -7.94
C LYS A 44 -1.93 -16.04 -6.72
N GLU A 45 -0.79 -16.62 -6.94
CA GLU A 45 0.15 -16.94 -5.87
C GLU A 45 0.89 -15.69 -5.41
N MET A 46 0.94 -15.52 -4.10
CA MET A 46 1.61 -14.40 -3.44
C MET A 46 2.90 -14.94 -2.83
N PRO A 47 4.08 -14.56 -3.36
CA PRO A 47 5.34 -15.10 -2.86
C PRO A 47 5.50 -14.85 -1.36
N ASP A 48 5.84 -15.90 -0.63
CA ASP A 48 6.26 -15.79 0.76
C ASP A 48 7.64 -15.11 0.80
N PRO A 49 7.78 -13.96 1.46
CA PRO A 49 9.07 -13.28 1.57
C PRO A 49 10.14 -14.14 2.27
N ALA A 50 9.73 -15.00 3.21
CA ALA A 50 10.64 -15.92 3.91
C ALA A 50 11.08 -17.10 3.03
N LYS A 51 10.24 -17.48 2.05
CA LYS A 51 10.47 -18.65 1.16
C LYS A 51 10.64 -18.23 -0.29
N ARG A 52 11.54 -17.31 -0.57
CA ARG A 52 11.76 -16.72 -1.91
C ARG A 52 11.98 -17.73 -3.04
N TYR A 53 12.43 -18.92 -2.72
CA TYR A 53 12.79 -19.97 -3.68
C TYR A 53 11.73 -21.09 -3.78
N GLU A 54 10.63 -20.99 -3.02
CA GLU A 54 9.57 -22.00 -2.97
C GLU A 54 8.20 -21.33 -3.15
N PRO A 55 7.90 -20.77 -4.35
CA PRO A 55 6.67 -19.98 -4.58
C PRO A 55 5.38 -20.81 -4.40
N GLU A 56 5.42 -22.12 -4.53
CA GLU A 56 4.27 -23.01 -4.30
C GLU A 56 3.75 -23.02 -2.86
N PHE A 57 4.57 -22.60 -1.91
CA PHE A 57 4.20 -22.50 -0.48
C PHE A 57 3.69 -21.13 -0.09
N GLY A 58 3.48 -20.23 -1.03
CA GLY A 58 2.97 -18.90 -0.78
C GLY A 58 1.46 -18.85 -0.54
N ASP A 59 1.02 -17.72 -0.03
CA ASP A 59 -0.41 -17.39 0.09
C ASP A 59 -1.07 -17.36 -1.31
N LYS A 60 -2.39 -17.63 -1.36
CA LYS A 60 -3.15 -17.59 -2.62
C LYS A 60 -4.25 -16.56 -2.54
N MET A 61 -4.38 -15.77 -3.60
CA MET A 61 -5.43 -14.76 -3.75
C MET A 61 -6.35 -15.11 -4.91
N THR A 62 -7.65 -14.97 -4.69
CA THR A 62 -8.66 -14.98 -5.75
C THR A 62 -9.49 -13.71 -5.66
N TYR A 63 -10.04 -13.28 -6.80
CA TYR A 63 -10.84 -12.07 -6.88
C TYR A 63 -12.11 -12.34 -7.71
N VAL A 64 -13.25 -11.83 -7.25
CA VAL A 64 -14.51 -11.83 -7.98
C VAL A 64 -14.90 -10.37 -8.22
N LEU A 65 -14.77 -9.91 -9.45
CA LEU A 65 -15.02 -8.53 -9.87
C LEU A 65 -16.48 -8.36 -10.29
N SER A 66 -17.15 -7.33 -9.79
CA SER A 66 -18.58 -7.07 -10.01
C SER A 66 -18.78 -5.82 -10.88
N PHE A 67 -19.54 -5.98 -11.96
CA PHE A 67 -19.88 -4.94 -12.92
C PHE A 67 -21.39 -4.75 -13.02
N SER A 68 -21.82 -3.52 -13.30
CA SER A 68 -23.21 -3.21 -13.60
C SER A 68 -23.33 -2.26 -14.79
N LYS A 69 -24.40 -2.43 -15.56
CA LYS A 69 -24.76 -1.56 -16.67
C LYS A 69 -25.41 -0.28 -16.18
N SER A 70 -25.14 0.84 -16.82
CA SER A 70 -25.87 2.08 -16.62
C SER A 70 -27.36 1.89 -16.93
N LYS A 71 -28.23 2.56 -16.18
CA LYS A 71 -29.67 2.60 -16.47
C LYS A 71 -30.01 3.52 -17.64
N GLU A 72 -29.13 4.46 -17.94
CA GLU A 72 -29.38 5.54 -18.92
C GLU A 72 -28.59 5.36 -20.22
N THR A 73 -27.50 4.58 -20.17
CA THR A 73 -26.58 4.43 -21.31
C THR A 73 -26.19 2.97 -21.51
N ASP A 74 -25.41 2.67 -22.54
CA ASP A 74 -24.81 1.36 -22.79
C ASP A 74 -23.50 1.11 -22.05
N MET A 75 -23.11 2.04 -21.15
CA MET A 75 -21.87 1.95 -20.36
C MET A 75 -21.99 0.97 -19.20
N TYR A 76 -20.85 0.35 -18.86
CA TYR A 76 -20.69 -0.48 -17.68
C TYR A 76 -19.78 0.20 -16.65
N PHE A 77 -19.99 -0.12 -15.39
CA PHE A 77 -19.18 0.36 -14.25
C PHE A 77 -18.58 -0.81 -13.51
N PHE A 78 -17.30 -0.73 -13.17
CA PHE A 78 -16.67 -1.60 -12.21
C PHE A 78 -16.96 -1.08 -10.80
N ASN A 79 -17.82 -1.79 -10.05
CA ASN A 79 -18.37 -1.32 -8.77
C ASN A 79 -17.56 -1.76 -7.57
N SER A 80 -17.15 -3.03 -7.56
CA SER A 80 -16.46 -3.64 -6.43
C SER A 80 -15.78 -4.94 -6.86
N TYR A 81 -14.91 -5.43 -5.99
CA TYR A 81 -14.44 -6.79 -6.07
C TYR A 81 -14.37 -7.41 -4.69
N GLU A 82 -14.64 -8.70 -4.60
CA GLU A 82 -14.37 -9.52 -3.43
C GLU A 82 -12.98 -10.12 -3.59
N ALA A 83 -12.12 -9.90 -2.60
CA ALA A 83 -10.80 -10.50 -2.51
C ALA A 83 -10.82 -11.60 -1.45
N THR A 84 -10.36 -12.79 -1.79
CA THR A 84 -10.23 -13.92 -0.87
C THR A 84 -8.79 -14.35 -0.75
N LEU A 85 -8.27 -14.31 0.47
CA LEU A 85 -6.96 -14.80 0.86
C LEU A 85 -7.09 -16.22 1.44
N LYS A 86 -6.30 -17.14 0.89
CA LYS A 86 -5.98 -18.42 1.49
C LYS A 86 -4.52 -18.40 1.92
N LYS A 87 -4.26 -18.37 3.21
CA LYS A 87 -2.92 -18.45 3.75
C LYS A 87 -2.31 -19.84 3.54
N ALA A 88 -0.99 -19.87 3.33
CA ALA A 88 -0.26 -21.12 3.07
C ALA A 88 -0.30 -22.11 4.24
N ASP A 89 -0.31 -21.59 5.47
CA ASP A 89 -0.20 -22.35 6.72
C ASP A 89 -1.55 -22.73 7.35
N THR A 90 -2.67 -22.23 6.80
CA THR A 90 -4.01 -22.49 7.32
C THR A 90 -4.98 -22.97 6.24
N LYS A 91 -6.11 -23.53 6.67
CA LYS A 91 -7.23 -23.85 5.77
C LYS A 91 -8.25 -22.73 5.68
N ASP A 92 -8.08 -21.67 6.49
CA ASP A 92 -9.05 -20.61 6.58
C ASP A 92 -8.99 -19.69 5.37
N LEU A 93 -10.17 -19.27 4.95
CA LEU A 93 -10.35 -18.28 3.89
C LEU A 93 -10.77 -16.98 4.55
N ILE A 94 -10.06 -15.90 4.23
CA ILE A 94 -10.37 -14.55 4.69
C ILE A 94 -10.83 -13.75 3.47
N SER A 95 -12.07 -13.26 3.49
CA SER A 95 -12.64 -12.51 2.36
C SER A 95 -13.08 -11.12 2.76
N GLN A 96 -12.92 -10.16 1.84
CA GLN A 96 -13.35 -8.79 1.99
C GLN A 96 -13.79 -8.21 0.66
N THR A 97 -14.90 -7.46 0.65
CA THR A 97 -15.33 -6.68 -0.51
C THR A 97 -14.75 -5.29 -0.45
N PHE A 98 -14.10 -4.88 -1.56
CA PHE A 98 -13.56 -3.55 -1.76
C PHE A 98 -14.34 -2.83 -2.86
N TYR A 99 -14.82 -1.62 -2.56
CA TYR A 99 -15.59 -0.81 -3.50
C TYR A 99 -14.69 0.07 -4.37
N ILE A 100 -15.09 0.22 -5.62
CA ILE A 100 -14.42 1.05 -6.60
C ILE A 100 -15.26 2.31 -6.86
N ASN A 101 -14.64 3.47 -6.76
CA ASN A 101 -15.28 4.75 -7.05
C ASN A 101 -14.56 5.43 -8.21
N LYS A 102 -15.22 5.53 -9.36
CA LYS A 102 -14.67 6.18 -10.58
C LYS A 102 -13.27 5.65 -10.93
N GLY A 103 -13.10 4.33 -10.92
CA GLY A 103 -11.84 3.66 -11.22
C GLY A 103 -10.77 3.75 -10.13
N LYS A 104 -11.10 4.28 -8.94
CA LYS A 104 -10.18 4.40 -7.79
C LYS A 104 -10.67 3.53 -6.65
N GLY A 105 -9.72 2.92 -5.94
CA GLY A 105 -10.01 2.05 -4.81
C GLY A 105 -8.75 1.37 -4.29
N VAL A 106 -8.94 0.38 -3.45
CA VAL A 106 -7.87 -0.53 -3.01
C VAL A 106 -7.45 -1.38 -4.21
N THR A 107 -6.15 -1.46 -4.48
CA THR A 107 -5.61 -2.31 -5.55
C THR A 107 -5.56 -3.78 -5.14
N ALA A 108 -5.42 -4.70 -6.08
CA ALA A 108 -5.30 -6.14 -5.82
C ALA A 108 -4.13 -6.47 -4.84
N LYS A 109 -2.99 -5.77 -4.95
CA LYS A 109 -1.87 -5.95 -4.02
C LYS A 109 -2.15 -5.38 -2.63
N GLU A 110 -2.78 -4.22 -2.56
CA GLU A 110 -3.16 -3.59 -1.29
C GLU A 110 -4.23 -4.42 -0.55
N SER A 111 -5.17 -5.04 -1.27
CA SER A 111 -6.17 -5.93 -0.65
C SER A 111 -5.51 -7.15 -0.01
N TYR A 112 -4.49 -7.74 -0.66
CA TYR A 112 -3.68 -8.78 -0.04
C TYR A 112 -3.00 -8.29 1.25
N ASN A 113 -2.42 -7.09 1.21
CA ASN A 113 -1.76 -6.51 2.38
C ASN A 113 -2.76 -6.29 3.54
N LEU A 114 -3.95 -5.77 3.24
CA LEU A 114 -5.02 -5.59 4.23
C LEU A 114 -5.51 -6.92 4.80
N LEU A 115 -5.79 -7.92 3.95
CA LEU A 115 -6.21 -9.27 4.38
C LEU A 115 -5.13 -10.01 5.17
N SER A 116 -3.87 -9.64 4.98
CA SER A 116 -2.74 -10.13 5.78
C SER A 116 -2.54 -9.35 7.09
N GLY A 117 -3.46 -8.44 7.47
CA GLY A 117 -3.41 -7.67 8.72
C GLY A 117 -2.53 -6.43 8.67
N ARG A 118 -1.95 -6.09 7.52
CA ARG A 118 -1.10 -4.91 7.35
C ARG A 118 -1.91 -3.67 7.02
N ALA A 119 -1.40 -2.49 7.38
CA ALA A 119 -2.03 -1.22 7.07
C ALA A 119 -1.59 -0.70 5.68
N VAL A 120 -2.48 0.02 5.01
CA VAL A 120 -2.25 0.64 3.68
C VAL A 120 -2.60 2.12 3.74
N ASN A 121 -1.75 3.00 3.24
CA ASN A 121 -2.03 4.42 3.11
C ASN A 121 -2.73 4.71 1.78
N LYS A 122 -3.86 5.44 1.82
CA LYS A 122 -4.68 5.75 0.64
C LYS A 122 -5.19 7.16 0.66
N ASP A 123 -5.20 7.77 -0.54
CA ASP A 123 -6.02 8.95 -0.81
C ASP A 123 -7.46 8.50 -1.07
N VAL A 124 -8.37 8.99 -0.26
CA VAL A 124 -9.79 8.66 -0.31
C VAL A 124 -10.63 9.93 -0.49
N VAL A 125 -11.85 9.76 -1.00
CA VAL A 125 -12.88 10.80 -0.98
C VAL A 125 -13.89 10.44 0.09
N LEU A 126 -14.02 11.27 1.10
CA LEU A 126 -14.97 11.09 2.19
C LEU A 126 -16.40 11.26 1.71
N LYS A 127 -17.39 10.84 2.51
CA LYS A 127 -18.83 11.05 2.21
C LYS A 127 -19.19 12.53 2.05
N SER A 128 -18.44 13.42 2.68
CA SER A 128 -18.56 14.87 2.51
C SER A 128 -18.09 15.39 1.14
N GLY A 129 -17.42 14.56 0.33
CA GLY A 129 -16.76 14.96 -0.91
C GLY A 129 -15.32 15.47 -0.72
N GLU A 130 -14.88 15.65 0.52
CA GLU A 130 -13.51 16.07 0.85
C GLU A 130 -12.50 14.97 0.55
N LYS A 131 -11.31 15.36 0.07
CA LYS A 131 -10.18 14.45 -0.13
C LYS A 131 -9.38 14.32 1.17
N ALA A 132 -9.09 13.11 1.58
CA ALA A 132 -8.28 12.82 2.75
C ALA A 132 -7.25 11.73 2.43
N ASN A 133 -6.07 11.82 3.06
CA ASN A 133 -5.10 10.72 3.08
C ASN A 133 -5.26 9.96 4.40
N LEU A 134 -5.55 8.66 4.31
CA LEU A 134 -5.81 7.81 5.46
C LEU A 134 -4.96 6.55 5.41
N TRP A 135 -4.53 6.10 6.55
CA TRP A 135 -4.13 4.72 6.75
C TRP A 135 -5.36 3.88 6.99
N LEU A 136 -5.48 2.77 6.30
CA LEU A 136 -6.57 1.80 6.42
C LEU A 136 -6.01 0.50 6.97
N LYS A 137 -6.71 -0.12 7.93
CA LYS A 137 -6.39 -1.44 8.47
C LYS A 137 -7.70 -2.20 8.68
N LEU A 138 -7.71 -3.52 8.42
CA LEU A 138 -8.87 -4.34 8.76
C LEU A 138 -8.86 -4.68 10.25
N ASP A 139 -10.02 -4.57 10.88
CA ASP A 139 -10.26 -5.08 12.22
C ASP A 139 -10.87 -6.48 12.14
N PHE A 140 -10.07 -7.49 12.42
CA PHE A 140 -10.50 -8.89 12.37
C PHE A 140 -11.36 -9.31 13.57
N THR A 141 -11.58 -8.44 14.54
CA THR A 141 -12.48 -8.70 15.67
C THR A 141 -13.94 -8.37 15.34
N GLU A 142 -14.18 -7.52 14.34
CA GLU A 142 -15.49 -7.09 13.88
C GLU A 142 -15.77 -7.58 12.47
N HIS A 143 -16.60 -8.62 12.32
CA HIS A 143 -17.01 -9.17 11.03
C HIS A 143 -18.52 -9.29 10.95
N THR A 144 -19.10 -8.83 9.82
CA THR A 144 -20.51 -9.06 9.48
C THR A 144 -20.61 -9.73 8.13
N PRO A 145 -21.58 -10.67 7.93
CA PRO A 145 -21.76 -11.36 6.66
C PRO A 145 -21.98 -10.41 5.47
N GLU A 146 -22.66 -9.27 5.70
CA GLU A 146 -23.05 -8.34 4.64
C GLU A 146 -21.93 -7.35 4.28
N LYS A 147 -21.06 -6.99 5.26
CA LYS A 147 -20.06 -5.92 5.09
C LYS A 147 -18.61 -6.41 5.14
N GLY A 148 -18.39 -7.67 5.58
CA GLY A 148 -17.06 -8.18 5.87
C GLY A 148 -16.48 -7.59 7.15
N TYR A 149 -15.17 -7.41 7.20
CA TYR A 149 -14.45 -6.83 8.33
C TYR A 149 -14.60 -5.31 8.37
N ALA A 150 -14.62 -4.75 9.57
CA ALA A 150 -14.53 -3.31 9.74
C ALA A 150 -13.19 -2.77 9.21
N ILE A 151 -13.19 -1.57 8.67
CA ILE A 151 -11.98 -0.88 8.22
C ILE A 151 -11.73 0.29 9.17
N ASP A 152 -10.64 0.20 9.92
CA ASP A 152 -10.17 1.26 10.80
C ASP A 152 -9.40 2.34 10.01
N PRO A 153 -9.89 3.59 9.95
CA PRO A 153 -9.19 4.69 9.31
C PRO A 153 -8.34 5.46 10.32
N TYR A 154 -7.07 5.71 9.99
CA TYR A 154 -6.18 6.56 10.79
C TYR A 154 -5.77 7.76 9.94
N GLY A 155 -6.36 8.91 10.20
CA GLY A 155 -6.07 10.17 9.51
C GLY A 155 -4.96 10.98 10.16
N LYS A 156 -4.68 12.15 9.58
CA LYS A 156 -3.63 13.06 10.05
C LYS A 156 -3.76 13.41 11.55
N ASN A 157 -4.98 13.62 12.03
CA ASN A 157 -5.24 13.98 13.44
C ASN A 157 -5.01 12.82 14.42
N TYR A 158 -4.86 11.59 13.94
CA TYR A 158 -4.49 10.45 14.78
C TYR A 158 -3.05 10.56 15.29
N GLY A 159 -2.19 11.33 14.58
CA GLY A 159 -0.81 11.61 15.01
C GLY A 159 0.16 10.47 14.73
N PHE A 160 -0.04 9.70 13.64
CA PHE A 160 0.95 8.79 13.09
C PHE A 160 1.64 9.42 11.88
N SER A 161 2.96 9.56 11.96
CA SER A 161 3.82 10.00 10.86
C SER A 161 4.77 8.87 10.51
N LEU A 162 4.59 8.24 9.35
CA LEU A 162 5.46 7.13 8.91
C LEU A 162 6.92 7.59 8.83
N LYS A 163 7.16 8.76 8.23
CA LYS A 163 8.51 9.31 8.05
C LYS A 163 9.23 9.47 9.40
N GLU A 164 8.58 10.12 10.35
CA GLU A 164 9.14 10.33 11.69
C GLU A 164 9.33 8.99 12.41
N THR A 165 8.35 8.08 12.31
CA THR A 165 8.43 6.76 12.94
C THR A 165 9.62 5.95 12.41
N VAL A 166 9.82 5.92 11.08
CA VAL A 166 10.98 5.23 10.46
C VAL A 166 12.31 5.83 10.96
N GLU A 167 12.37 7.15 11.13
CA GLU A 167 13.57 7.86 11.60
C GLU A 167 13.92 7.57 13.07
N THR A 168 12.96 7.13 13.89
CA THR A 168 13.23 6.80 15.29
C THR A 168 13.94 5.47 15.48
N PHE A 169 13.84 4.55 14.52
CA PHE A 169 14.46 3.23 14.63
C PHE A 169 15.84 3.20 13.97
N HIS A 170 16.75 2.39 14.51
CA HIS A 170 18.08 2.21 13.95
C HIS A 170 18.03 1.21 12.78
N ILE A 171 17.37 1.63 11.67
CA ILE A 171 17.38 0.93 10.40
C ILE A 171 18.67 1.35 9.66
N LEU A 172 19.40 0.37 9.15
CA LEU A 172 20.68 0.58 8.47
C LEU A 172 20.47 1.04 7.03
N ASN A 173 21.51 1.66 6.46
CA ASN A 173 21.53 2.12 5.06
C ASN A 173 20.52 3.23 4.71
N MET A 174 19.96 3.90 5.71
CA MET A 174 19.00 5.01 5.48
C MET A 174 19.60 6.20 4.73
N GLU A 175 20.92 6.35 4.76
CA GLU A 175 21.70 7.37 4.06
C GLU A 175 21.96 7.05 2.59
N LYS A 176 21.76 5.79 2.16
CA LYS A 176 21.91 5.41 0.75
C LYS A 176 20.87 6.08 -0.11
N LEU A 177 21.34 6.66 -1.22
CA LEU A 177 20.49 7.41 -2.17
C LEU A 177 19.27 6.58 -2.60
N GLY A 178 18.08 7.14 -2.38
CA GLY A 178 16.80 6.54 -2.75
C GLY A 178 16.30 5.41 -1.85
N PHE A 179 17.09 4.87 -0.93
CA PHE A 179 16.67 3.77 -0.05
C PHE A 179 15.50 4.18 0.85
N LYS A 180 15.61 5.34 1.52
CA LYS A 180 14.56 5.86 2.39
C LYS A 180 13.24 6.06 1.65
N ASP A 181 13.28 6.64 0.45
CA ASP A 181 12.08 6.87 -0.35
C ASP A 181 11.43 5.56 -0.82
N GLN A 182 12.24 4.56 -1.19
CA GLN A 182 11.75 3.23 -1.54
C GLN A 182 11.11 2.54 -0.34
N LEU A 183 11.72 2.61 0.84
CA LEU A 183 11.18 2.08 2.08
C LEU A 183 9.84 2.74 2.40
N LEU A 184 9.75 4.07 2.45
CA LEU A 184 8.52 4.80 2.75
C LEU A 184 7.39 4.42 1.77
N LYS A 185 7.65 4.47 0.46
CA LYS A 185 6.67 4.08 -0.56
C LYS A 185 6.22 2.62 -0.45
N SER A 186 7.11 1.73 -0.04
CA SER A 186 6.78 0.32 0.17
C SER A 186 5.89 0.13 1.39
N LEU A 187 6.21 0.79 2.50
CA LEU A 187 5.43 0.75 3.74
C LEU A 187 4.05 1.41 3.58
N GLU A 188 3.93 2.50 2.82
CA GLU A 188 2.66 3.13 2.48
C GLU A 188 1.71 2.17 1.75
N ARG A 189 2.25 1.29 0.91
CA ARG A 189 1.48 0.24 0.21
C ARG A 189 1.14 -0.97 1.10
N GLY A 190 1.61 -0.98 2.35
CA GLY A 190 1.41 -2.07 3.29
C GLY A 190 2.31 -3.29 3.04
N ASN A 191 3.38 -3.14 2.25
CA ASN A 191 4.28 -4.25 1.99
C ASN A 191 5.13 -4.59 3.23
N LEU A 192 5.50 -5.87 3.34
CA LEU A 192 6.67 -6.27 4.10
C LEU A 192 7.91 -5.85 3.31
N HIS A 193 8.75 -5.01 3.91
CA HIS A 193 9.98 -4.53 3.29
C HIS A 193 11.19 -5.11 4.02
N GLU A 194 12.10 -5.76 3.29
CA GLU A 194 13.31 -6.31 3.88
C GLU A 194 14.30 -5.20 4.23
N VAL A 195 14.77 -5.19 5.46
CA VAL A 195 15.73 -4.21 5.99
C VAL A 195 16.74 -4.89 6.91
N SER A 196 17.93 -4.29 7.04
CA SER A 196 18.81 -4.54 8.18
C SER A 196 18.57 -3.48 9.25
N PHE A 197 18.50 -3.89 10.50
CA PHE A 197 18.28 -3.01 11.65
C PHE A 197 19.03 -3.50 12.88
N MET A 198 19.24 -2.62 13.84
CA MET A 198 19.89 -2.99 15.11
C MET A 198 18.87 -3.50 16.12
N LYS A 199 19.17 -4.64 16.75
CA LYS A 199 18.37 -5.26 17.81
C LYS A 199 19.29 -5.62 18.97
N ASN A 200 19.12 -4.97 20.11
CA ASN A 200 19.96 -5.18 21.30
C ASN A 200 21.48 -5.09 20.96
N GLY A 201 21.85 -4.07 20.20
CA GLY A 201 23.24 -3.83 19.77
C GLY A 201 23.79 -4.77 18.70
N LYS A 202 22.96 -5.63 18.08
CA LYS A 202 23.35 -6.54 17.02
C LYS A 202 22.58 -6.25 15.74
N GLU A 203 23.27 -6.35 14.60
CA GLU A 203 22.62 -6.27 13.30
C GLU A 203 21.77 -7.51 13.04
N VAL A 204 20.52 -7.27 12.60
CA VAL A 204 19.55 -8.30 12.21
C VAL A 204 18.99 -7.90 10.86
N THR A 205 18.88 -8.85 9.94
CA THR A 205 18.12 -8.69 8.69
C THR A 205 16.76 -9.35 8.85
N GLY A 206 15.72 -8.63 8.46
CA GLY A 206 14.34 -9.09 8.56
C GLY A 206 13.40 -8.19 7.78
N PHE A 207 12.14 -8.16 8.18
CA PHE A 207 11.11 -7.39 7.49
C PHE A 207 10.48 -6.35 8.42
N VAL A 208 9.97 -5.28 7.81
CA VAL A 208 9.27 -4.22 8.52
C VAL A 208 7.97 -3.85 7.78
N THR A 209 6.93 -3.46 8.54
CA THR A 209 5.71 -2.88 8.03
C THR A 209 5.21 -1.74 8.93
N ALA A 210 4.37 -0.84 8.38
CA ALA A 210 3.80 0.26 9.14
C ALA A 210 2.67 -0.23 10.06
N ASN A 211 2.64 0.27 11.30
CA ASN A 211 1.55 0.03 12.25
C ASN A 211 0.97 1.36 12.77
N PRO A 212 0.05 2.00 12.02
CA PRO A 212 -0.55 3.26 12.43
C PRO A 212 -1.36 3.14 13.73
N LYS A 213 -2.03 2.00 13.97
CA LYS A 213 -2.82 1.76 15.19
C LYS A 213 -2.00 1.99 16.47
N PHE A 214 -0.77 1.51 16.49
CA PHE A 214 0.15 1.65 17.64
C PHE A 214 1.22 2.73 17.44
N LYS A 215 1.12 3.53 16.35
CA LYS A 215 2.07 4.60 15.99
C LYS A 215 3.52 4.13 15.97
N THR A 216 3.75 2.95 15.40
CA THR A 216 5.05 2.28 15.37
C THR A 216 5.27 1.55 14.05
N LEU A 217 6.36 0.81 13.96
CA LEU A 217 6.60 -0.21 12.94
C LEU A 217 6.49 -1.60 13.59
N ASP A 218 5.99 -2.57 12.84
CA ASP A 218 6.08 -3.98 13.19
C ASP A 218 7.31 -4.57 12.50
N PHE A 219 8.11 -5.32 13.26
CA PHE A 219 9.34 -5.95 12.80
C PHE A 219 9.19 -7.46 12.85
N TYR A 220 9.82 -8.13 11.88
CA TYR A 220 9.81 -9.58 11.75
C TYR A 220 11.23 -10.06 11.43
N ASP A 221 11.57 -11.26 11.90
CA ASP A 221 12.78 -11.94 11.46
C ASP A 221 12.62 -12.52 10.04
N ARG A 222 13.62 -13.24 9.56
CA ARG A 222 13.61 -13.83 8.21
C ARG A 222 12.56 -14.92 8.02
N ASP A 223 12.13 -15.56 9.12
CA ASP A 223 11.12 -16.60 9.12
C ASP A 223 9.71 -16.04 9.43
N LEU A 224 9.55 -14.71 9.39
CA LEU A 224 8.33 -13.95 9.70
C LEU A 224 7.89 -14.08 11.17
N GLY A 225 8.77 -14.49 12.07
CA GLY A 225 8.57 -14.39 13.50
C GLY A 225 8.54 -12.93 13.97
N GLU A 226 7.55 -12.57 14.79
CA GLU A 226 7.41 -11.20 15.28
C GLU A 226 8.57 -10.81 16.19
N ILE A 227 9.10 -9.61 15.95
CA ILE A 227 10.09 -8.97 16.83
C ILE A 227 9.40 -7.77 17.48
N TYR A 228 9.32 -7.80 18.82
CA TYR A 228 8.77 -6.67 19.55
C TYR A 228 9.55 -5.39 19.24
N SER A 229 8.87 -4.34 18.83
CA SER A 229 9.48 -3.06 18.48
C SER A 229 10.32 -2.43 19.61
N LYS A 230 10.05 -2.82 20.86
CA LYS A 230 10.86 -2.43 22.04
C LYS A 230 12.27 -3.04 22.06
N ALA A 231 12.47 -4.17 21.37
CA ALA A 231 13.78 -4.83 21.27
C ALA A 231 14.61 -4.29 20.09
N VAL A 232 14.01 -3.48 19.21
CA VAL A 232 14.70 -2.82 18.11
C VAL A 232 15.29 -1.51 18.62
N ASP A 233 16.57 -1.31 18.35
CA ASP A 233 17.30 -0.15 18.83
C ASP A 233 16.76 1.13 18.16
N ARG A 234 16.73 2.20 18.94
CA ARG A 234 16.34 3.52 18.47
C ARG A 234 17.57 4.37 18.22
N LYS A 235 17.49 5.25 17.24
CA LYS A 235 18.51 6.28 17.06
C LYS A 235 18.46 7.23 18.26
N GLU A 236 19.63 7.64 18.72
CA GLU A 236 19.70 8.73 19.69
C GLU A 236 19.06 9.98 19.10
N PRO A 237 18.24 10.73 19.86
CA PRO A 237 17.69 11.99 19.38
C PRO A 237 18.86 12.93 19.04
N VAL A 238 18.97 13.35 17.79
CA VAL A 238 19.91 14.41 17.37
C VAL A 238 19.51 15.65 18.17
N LEU A 239 20.41 16.13 19.05
CA LEU A 239 20.19 17.33 19.83
C LEU A 239 19.85 18.49 18.88
N LYS A 240 18.88 19.34 19.27
CA LYS A 240 18.41 20.46 18.43
C LYS A 240 19.55 21.36 17.91
N GLU A 241 20.63 21.48 18.66
CA GLU A 241 21.82 22.25 18.31
C GLU A 241 22.58 21.73 17.06
N GLU A 242 22.54 20.41 16.78
CA GLU A 242 23.17 19.87 15.55
C GLU A 242 22.29 20.13 14.33
N LYS A 243 20.97 20.09 14.46
CA LYS A 243 20.04 20.44 13.38
C LYS A 243 20.14 21.92 13.00
N GLU A 244 20.28 22.82 13.97
CA GLU A 244 20.49 24.24 13.69
C GLU A 244 21.81 24.52 12.98
N LYS A 245 22.89 23.77 13.29
CA LYS A 245 24.17 23.85 12.58
C LYS A 245 24.11 23.32 11.16
N GLU A 246 23.36 22.24 10.91
CA GLU A 246 23.17 21.66 9.58
C GLU A 246 22.38 22.61 8.67
N TYR A 247 21.29 23.22 9.16
CA TYR A 247 20.54 24.25 8.44
C TYR A 247 21.35 25.54 8.22
N ALA A 248 22.24 25.91 9.16
CA ALA A 248 23.10 27.07 9.00
C ALA A 248 24.20 26.85 7.96
N LEU A 249 24.68 25.61 7.79
CA LEU A 249 25.66 25.24 6.77
C LEU A 249 25.03 25.14 5.37
N GLU A 250 23.80 24.64 5.25
CA GLU A 250 23.07 24.62 3.97
C GLU A 250 22.69 26.03 3.49
N GLY A 251 22.36 26.95 4.41
CA GLY A 251 22.06 28.35 4.08
C GLY A 251 23.30 29.21 3.73
N ALA A 252 24.53 28.72 3.97
CA ALA A 252 25.76 29.45 3.68
C ALA A 252 26.32 29.23 2.27
N ILE A 253 25.68 28.38 1.45
CA ILE A 253 26.07 28.11 0.06
C ILE A 253 25.16 28.91 -0.89
N GLU A 254 25.20 30.24 -0.83
CA GLU A 254 24.67 31.04 -1.93
C GLU A 254 25.75 31.20 -3.01
N PRO A 255 25.43 30.96 -4.29
CA PRO A 255 26.40 31.22 -5.37
C PRO A 255 26.61 32.72 -5.52
N LYS A 256 27.85 33.18 -5.37
CA LYS A 256 28.27 34.55 -5.70
C LYS A 256 27.96 34.80 -7.17
N VAL A 257 26.94 35.62 -7.44
CA VAL A 257 26.70 36.22 -8.76
C VAL A 257 27.77 37.27 -8.99
N GLU A 258 28.72 37.01 -9.88
CA GLU A 258 29.66 38.04 -10.37
C GLU A 258 28.90 39.08 -11.22
N GLU A 259 28.74 40.27 -10.68
CA GLU A 259 28.33 41.44 -11.44
C GLU A 259 29.41 41.80 -12.50
N LYS A 260 29.13 41.53 -13.76
CA LYS A 260 29.90 42.11 -14.86
C LYS A 260 29.57 43.59 -14.97
N LYS A 261 30.48 44.44 -14.51
CA LYS A 261 30.50 45.88 -14.82
C LYS A 261 30.63 46.09 -16.34
N GLY A 262 29.56 46.52 -16.98
CA GLY A 262 29.57 47.03 -18.33
C GLY A 262 30.34 48.34 -18.38
N ARG A 263 31.45 48.38 -19.18
CA ARG A 263 32.08 49.60 -19.62
C ARG A 263 31.29 50.22 -20.74
N GLY A 264 30.83 51.44 -20.53
CA GLY A 264 30.23 52.24 -21.57
C GLY A 264 31.24 52.75 -22.60
N ARG A 265 30.73 52.86 -23.80
CA ARG A 265 31.02 53.96 -24.77
C ARG A 265 29.83 54.06 -25.69
#